data_3087e2f8a6301d60285b02d9ee9e10cf
#
_entry.id   3087e2f8a6301d60285b02d9ee9e10cf
#
_cell.length_a   1.000
_cell.length_b   1.000
_cell.length_c   1.000
_cell.angle_alpha   90.00
_cell.angle_beta   90.00
_cell.angle_gamma   90.00
#
_symmetry.space_group_name_H-M   'P 1'
#
loop_
_entity.id
_entity.type
_entity.pdbx_description
1 polymer ?
#
loop_
_entity_poly.entity_id
_entity_poly.type
_entity_poly.pdbx_seq_one_letter_code
_entity_poly.pdbx_strand_id
1 'polypeptide(L)' 'MSETELATRFEEEALPLLDQLYGGALRMTRNPADAEDLVQETYLKAYKAFDSFRPGTNLKAWLYRIMTNTSIN' A
#
# COMPACT_ATOMS: atom_id res chain seq x y z
N MET A 1 15.32 -13.93 -0.81
CA MET A 1 13.92 -14.35 -0.69
C MET A 1 13.33 -14.57 -2.07
N SER A 2 12.62 -15.68 -2.26
CA SER A 2 12.03 -15.97 -3.55
C SER A 2 10.84 -15.04 -3.83
N GLU A 3 10.46 -14.97 -5.09
CA GLU A 3 9.31 -14.15 -5.51
C GLU A 3 8.02 -14.63 -4.84
N THR A 4 7.86 -15.95 -4.70
CA THR A 4 6.70 -16.53 -4.04
C THR A 4 6.65 -16.15 -2.56
N GLU A 5 7.80 -16.17 -1.90
CA GLU A 5 7.88 -15.79 -0.49
C GLU A 5 7.56 -14.31 -0.27
N LEU A 6 8.03 -13.44 -1.18
CA LEU A 6 7.70 -12.01 -1.13
C LEU A 6 6.21 -11.79 -1.32
N ALA A 7 5.61 -12.49 -2.29
CA ALA A 7 4.17 -12.36 -2.54
C ALA A 7 3.37 -12.80 -1.32
N THR A 8 3.73 -13.93 -0.71
CA THR A 8 3.03 -14.44 0.48
C THR A 8 3.16 -13.48 1.64
N ARG A 9 4.36 -12.96 1.90
CA ARG A 9 4.57 -11.99 2.97
C ARG A 9 3.78 -10.72 2.74
N PHE A 10 3.79 -10.23 1.50
CA PHE A 10 3.04 -9.01 1.18
C PHE A 10 1.55 -9.22 1.43
N GLU A 11 1.00 -10.34 0.98
CA GLU A 11 -0.41 -10.66 1.20
C GLU A 11 -0.73 -10.73 2.69
N GLU A 12 0.08 -11.42 3.47
CA GLU A 12 -0.17 -11.59 4.90
C GLU A 12 -0.03 -10.31 5.70
N GLU A 13 0.88 -9.43 5.31
CA GLU A 13 1.19 -8.24 6.10
C GLU A 13 0.51 -6.98 5.58
N ALA A 14 0.34 -6.85 4.28
CA ALA A 14 -0.18 -5.63 3.68
C ALA A 14 -1.68 -5.67 3.39
N LEU A 15 -2.24 -6.81 2.98
CA LEU A 15 -3.66 -6.87 2.68
C LEU A 15 -4.55 -6.59 3.89
N PRO A 16 -4.21 -7.01 5.12
CA PRO A 16 -5.02 -6.64 6.28
C PRO A 16 -5.12 -5.14 6.53
N LEU A 17 -4.25 -4.36 5.93
CA LEU A 17 -4.26 -2.90 6.07
C LEU A 17 -5.10 -2.20 5.01
N LEU A 18 -5.67 -2.97 4.07
CA LEU A 18 -6.37 -2.42 2.92
C LEU A 18 -7.50 -1.46 3.32
N ASP A 19 -8.34 -1.84 4.28
CA ASP A 19 -9.46 -1.01 4.70
C ASP A 19 -8.98 0.32 5.30
N GLN A 20 -7.90 0.28 6.06
CA GLN A 20 -7.33 1.49 6.64
C GLN A 20 -6.77 2.41 5.56
N LEU A 21 -6.08 1.84 4.59
CA LEU A 21 -5.54 2.61 3.46
C LEU A 21 -6.67 3.20 2.64
N TYR A 22 -7.74 2.44 2.41
CA TYR A 22 -8.90 2.94 1.68
C TYR A 22 -9.54 4.13 2.42
N GLY A 23 -9.67 4.04 3.75
CA GLY A 23 -10.17 5.14 4.54
C GLY A 23 -9.34 6.40 4.39
N GLY A 24 -8.02 6.25 4.38
CA GLY A 24 -7.10 7.36 4.15
C GLY A 24 -7.24 7.93 2.75
N ALA A 25 -7.33 7.05 1.75
CA ALA A 25 -7.51 7.47 0.36
C ALA A 25 -8.83 8.23 0.18
N LEU A 26 -9.89 7.76 0.83
CA LEU A 26 -11.19 8.42 0.74
C LEU A 26 -11.15 9.83 1.33
N ARG A 27 -10.43 10.00 2.44
CA ARG A 27 -10.25 11.33 3.04
C ARG A 27 -9.46 12.26 2.11
N MET A 28 -8.52 11.72 1.37
CA MET A 28 -7.67 12.50 0.45
C MET A 28 -8.39 12.88 -0.83
N THR A 29 -9.17 11.97 -1.38
CA THR A 29 -9.80 12.15 -2.70
C THR A 29 -11.25 12.61 -2.61
N ARG A 30 -11.93 12.28 -1.52
CA ARG A 30 -13.35 12.54 -1.31
C ARG A 30 -14.24 11.98 -2.40
N ASN A 31 -13.79 10.90 -3.02
CA ASN A 31 -14.50 10.23 -4.11
C ASN A 31 -14.19 8.75 -4.06
N PRO A 32 -15.20 7.88 -3.89
CA PRO A 32 -14.94 6.44 -3.77
C PRO A 32 -14.20 5.82 -4.95
N ALA A 33 -14.52 6.22 -6.17
CA ALA A 33 -13.84 5.68 -7.35
C ALA A 33 -12.36 6.09 -7.37
N ASP A 34 -12.08 7.35 -7.07
CA ASP A 34 -10.71 7.84 -7.01
C ASP A 34 -9.94 7.20 -5.85
N ALA A 35 -10.63 6.97 -4.72
CA ALA A 35 -10.00 6.30 -3.58
C ALA A 35 -9.60 4.88 -3.93
N GLU A 36 -10.47 4.13 -4.62
CA GLU A 36 -10.14 2.78 -5.07
C GLU A 36 -8.92 2.78 -5.99
N ASP A 37 -8.91 3.67 -6.97
CA ASP A 37 -7.79 3.79 -7.90
C ASP A 37 -6.49 4.10 -7.18
N LEU A 38 -6.55 5.02 -6.21
CA LEU A 38 -5.38 5.39 -5.43
C LEU A 38 -4.84 4.21 -4.62
N VAL A 39 -5.73 3.46 -3.98
CA VAL A 39 -5.33 2.29 -3.19
C VAL A 39 -4.72 1.22 -4.09
N GLN A 40 -5.36 0.94 -5.22
CA GLN A 40 -4.85 -0.05 -6.17
C GLN A 40 -3.45 0.32 -6.65
N GLU A 41 -3.25 1.57 -7.05
CA GLU A 41 -1.94 2.01 -7.51
C GLU A 41 -0.90 1.96 -6.39
N THR A 42 -1.30 2.34 -5.17
CA THR A 42 -0.43 2.27 -4.01
C THR A 42 0.04 0.84 -3.76
N TYR A 43 -0.88 -0.12 -3.81
CA TYR A 43 -0.54 -1.52 -3.57
C TYR A 43 0.34 -2.10 -4.68
N LEU A 44 0.12 -1.70 -5.93
CA LEU A 44 0.98 -2.12 -7.03
C LEU A 44 2.40 -1.60 -6.84
N LYS A 45 2.55 -0.33 -6.50
CA LYS A 45 3.86 0.25 -6.23
C LYS A 45 4.53 -0.38 -5.02
N ALA A 46 3.74 -0.60 -3.97
CA ALA A 46 4.23 -1.22 -2.74
C ALA A 46 4.73 -2.63 -3.00
N TYR A 47 3.98 -3.41 -3.78
CA TYR A 47 4.40 -4.77 -4.10
C TYR A 47 5.73 -4.78 -4.87
N LYS A 48 5.86 -3.90 -5.84
CA LYS A 48 7.10 -3.80 -6.62
C LYS A 48 8.30 -3.39 -5.80
N ALA A 49 8.08 -2.62 -4.73
CA ALA A 49 9.14 -2.13 -3.87
C ALA A 49 9.26 -2.90 -2.56
N PHE A 50 8.48 -3.97 -2.38
CA PHE A 50 8.42 -4.66 -1.09
C PHE A 50 9.74 -5.30 -0.69
N ASP A 51 10.55 -5.71 -1.64
CA ASP A 51 11.87 -6.26 -1.35
C ASP A 51 12.80 -5.24 -0.70
N SER A 52 12.50 -3.94 -0.85
CA SER A 52 13.26 -2.87 -0.22
C SER A 52 12.68 -2.48 1.15
N PHE A 53 11.49 -2.98 1.50
CA PHE A 53 10.91 -2.69 2.80
C PHE A 53 11.68 -3.42 3.89
N ARG A 54 12.04 -2.69 4.93
CA ARG A 54 12.80 -3.25 6.05
C ARG A 54 11.85 -3.94 7.04
N PRO A 55 11.92 -5.28 7.17
CA PRO A 55 11.08 -6.00 8.15
C PRO A 55 11.30 -5.48 9.56
N GLY A 56 10.23 -5.46 10.34
CA GLY A 56 10.28 -4.97 11.72
C GLY A 56 10.03 -3.48 11.86
N THR A 57 9.95 -2.75 10.73
CA THR A 57 9.56 -1.34 10.78
C THR A 57 8.06 -1.22 10.53
N ASN A 58 7.53 -0.01 10.52
CA ASN A 58 6.09 0.24 10.43
C ASN A 58 5.60 0.15 8.98
N LEU A 59 5.03 -1.00 8.62
CA LEU A 59 4.53 -1.23 7.25
C LEU A 59 3.39 -0.27 6.91
N LYS A 60 2.49 0.01 7.86
CA LYS A 60 1.37 0.92 7.62
C LYS A 60 1.88 2.31 7.23
N ALA A 61 2.86 2.82 7.96
CA ALA A 61 3.44 4.13 7.66
C ALA A 61 4.12 4.13 6.29
N TRP A 62 4.79 3.03 5.95
CA TRP A 62 5.45 2.89 4.65
C TRP A 62 4.43 2.91 3.50
N LEU A 63 3.31 2.19 3.67
CA LEU A 63 2.23 2.20 2.69
C LEU A 63 1.59 3.58 2.56
N TYR A 64 1.36 4.27 3.67
CA TYR A 64 0.81 5.61 3.64
C TYR A 64 1.73 6.59 2.92
N ARG A 65 3.03 6.43 3.08
CA ARG A 65 4.01 7.26 2.39
C ARG A 65 3.91 7.07 0.88
N ILE A 66 3.82 5.81 0.44
CA ILE A 66 3.66 5.51 -0.98
C ILE A 66 2.35 6.11 -1.50
N MET A 67 1.27 5.96 -0.73
CA MET A 67 -0.03 6.49 -1.11
C MET A 67 -0.01 8.00 -1.24
N THR A 68 0.58 8.69 -0.29
CA THR A 68 0.68 10.15 -0.33
C THR A 68 1.48 10.61 -1.54
N ASN A 69 2.62 9.96 -1.79
CA ASN A 69 3.44 10.29 -2.95
C ASN A 69 2.73 10.01 -4.26
N THR A 70 1.94 8.95 -4.31
CA THR A 70 1.17 8.58 -5.49
C THR A 70 0.08 9.62 -5.77
N SER A 71 -0.58 10.12 -4.72
CA SER A 71 -1.67 11.07 -4.87
C SER A 71 -1.21 12.46 -5.35
N ILE A 72 0.04 12.81 -5.08
CA ILE A 72 0.60 14.10 -5.49
C ILE A 72 0.90 14.10 -7.00
N ASN A 73 1.21 12.95 -7.53
CA ASN A 73 1.53 12.80 -8.94
C ASN A 73 0.29 12.53 -9.77
#